data_be61db8a92ab18ba5f1f72ae23ca1d25
#
_entry.id   be61db8a92ab18ba5f1f72ae23ca1d25
#
_cell.length_a   1.000
_cell.length_b   1.000
_cell.length_c   1.000
_cell.angle_alpha   90.00
_cell.angle_beta   90.00
_cell.angle_gamma   90.00
#
_symmetry.space_group_name_H-M   'P 1'
#
loop_
_entity.id
_entity.type
_entity.pdbx_description
1 polymer ?
#
loop_
_entity_poly.entity_id
_entity_poly.type
_entity_poly.pdbx_seq_one_letter_code
_entity_poly.pdbx_strand_id
1 'polypeptide(L)'
;MEFEGFSAKDFDIFKINGLEERMEAIKGQVRPKFELLGQHFTPLLTVKTGQEMFYHIAKHARRTVNPPKDTWIAWSDNKRGYKMVPHFQVGLWPTHLFVWFAIIYEAPSKGILGTKFLENVQKIKQMIPEDFVWSFDHTKPESYPNRV
;
A
#
# COMPACT_ATOMS: atom_id res chain seq x y z
N MET A 1 -12.15 18.28 6.54
CA MET A 1 -11.57 18.20 5.16
C MET A 1 -12.23 17.05 4.45
N GLU A 2 -12.70 17.25 3.27
CA GLU A 2 -13.27 16.21 2.42
C GLU A 2 -12.16 15.59 1.54
N PHE A 3 -12.26 14.29 1.26
CA PHE A 3 -11.30 13.61 0.39
C PHE A 3 -11.67 13.86 -1.09
N GLU A 4 -10.86 14.63 -1.77
CA GLU A 4 -11.06 15.02 -3.16
C GLU A 4 -10.31 14.13 -4.17
N GLY A 5 -9.69 13.06 -3.69
CA GLY A 5 -8.85 12.19 -4.52
C GLY A 5 -7.41 12.67 -4.64
N PHE A 6 -6.66 11.94 -5.45
CA PHE A 6 -5.28 12.30 -5.80
C PHE A 6 -5.25 12.96 -7.18
N SER A 7 -4.43 13.97 -7.33
CA SER A 7 -4.28 14.74 -8.56
C SER A 7 -2.85 14.67 -9.09
N ALA A 8 -2.62 15.20 -10.28
CA ALA A 8 -1.28 15.32 -10.85
C ALA A 8 -0.28 15.99 -9.89
N LYS A 9 -0.74 16.96 -9.10
CA LYS A 9 0.11 17.64 -8.11
C LYS A 9 0.65 16.68 -7.04
N ASP A 10 -0.12 15.67 -6.66
CA ASP A 10 0.30 14.67 -5.68
C ASP A 10 1.43 13.77 -6.23
N PHE A 11 1.39 13.46 -7.51
CA PHE A 11 2.45 12.71 -8.19
C PHE A 11 3.70 13.56 -8.47
N ASP A 12 3.52 14.86 -8.70
CA ASP A 12 4.62 15.79 -8.97
C ASP A 12 5.57 15.96 -7.78
N ILE A 13 5.18 15.60 -6.57
CA ILE A 13 6.05 15.63 -5.39
C ILE A 13 7.32 14.77 -5.59
N PHE A 14 7.24 13.69 -6.38
CA PHE A 14 8.39 12.81 -6.66
C PHE A 14 9.41 13.43 -7.61
N LYS A 15 9.09 14.55 -8.25
CA LYS A 15 10.00 15.36 -9.07
C LYS A 15 10.83 16.33 -8.23
N ILE A 16 10.46 16.55 -6.97
CA ILE A 16 11.18 17.42 -6.05
C ILE A 16 12.51 16.77 -5.69
N ASN A 17 13.62 17.46 -5.94
CA ASN A 17 14.95 17.03 -5.56
C ASN A 17 15.18 17.32 -4.06
N GLY A 18 15.98 16.44 -3.43
CA GLY A 18 16.30 16.59 -2.02
C GLY A 18 15.34 15.84 -1.11
N LEU A 19 15.90 15.25 -0.05
CA LEU A 19 15.14 14.47 0.92
C LEU A 19 14.19 15.35 1.74
N GLU A 20 14.71 16.44 2.27
CA GLU A 20 13.95 17.32 3.17
C GLU A 20 12.76 17.96 2.45
N GLU A 21 13.02 18.52 1.28
CA GLU A 21 12.00 19.20 0.47
C GLU A 21 10.90 18.24 0.01
N ARG A 22 11.27 17.03 -0.43
CA ARG A 22 10.27 16.02 -0.79
C ARG A 22 9.47 15.56 0.42
N MET A 23 10.11 15.37 1.56
CA MET A 23 9.42 14.99 2.80
C MET A 23 8.46 16.07 3.29
N GLU A 24 8.79 17.33 3.15
CA GLU A 24 7.86 18.43 3.46
C GLU A 24 6.61 18.36 2.56
N ALA A 25 6.80 18.12 1.27
CA ALA A 25 5.67 17.97 0.34
C ALA A 25 4.82 16.74 0.66
N ILE A 26 5.43 15.61 0.99
CA ILE A 26 4.69 14.39 1.41
C ILE A 26 3.87 14.68 2.67
N LYS A 27 4.47 15.28 3.68
CA LYS A 27 3.80 15.59 4.95
C LYS A 27 2.66 16.62 4.80
N GLY A 28 2.88 17.63 3.99
CA GLY A 28 1.91 18.72 3.84
C GLY A 28 0.79 18.44 2.86
N GLN A 29 1.03 17.62 1.83
CA GLN A 29 0.11 17.44 0.72
C GLN A 29 -0.50 16.04 0.66
N VAL A 30 0.28 14.98 0.85
CA VAL A 30 -0.17 13.61 0.67
C VAL A 30 -0.65 12.96 1.97
N ARG A 31 0.08 13.11 3.06
CA ARG A 31 -0.31 12.53 4.36
C ARG A 31 -1.70 12.94 4.84
N PRO A 32 -2.14 14.19 4.70
CA PRO A 32 -3.51 14.56 5.09
C PRO A 32 -4.57 13.76 4.33
N LYS A 33 -4.34 13.45 3.06
CA LYS A 33 -5.23 12.59 2.26
C LYS A 33 -5.19 11.14 2.75
N PHE A 34 -4.03 10.63 3.10
CA PHE A 34 -3.90 9.28 3.70
C PHE A 34 -4.59 9.20 5.07
N GLU A 35 -4.53 10.24 5.89
CA GLU A 35 -5.28 10.27 7.16
C GLU A 35 -6.80 10.15 6.93
N LEU A 36 -7.33 10.82 5.93
CA LEU A 36 -8.75 10.71 5.57
C LEU A 36 -9.11 9.29 5.12
N LEU A 37 -8.27 8.67 4.30
CA LEU A 37 -8.46 7.27 3.90
C LEU A 37 -8.36 6.33 5.10
N GLY A 38 -7.41 6.56 6.00
CA GLY A 38 -7.23 5.79 7.22
C GLY A 38 -8.48 5.82 8.09
N GLN A 39 -9.00 6.99 8.35
CA GLN A 39 -10.21 7.18 9.15
C GLN A 39 -11.45 6.53 8.50
N HIS A 40 -11.57 6.63 7.18
CA HIS A 40 -12.72 6.10 6.46
C HIS A 40 -12.69 4.58 6.33
N PHE A 41 -11.57 4.00 5.90
CA PHE A 41 -11.48 2.58 5.58
C PHE A 41 -11.22 1.67 6.77
N THR A 42 -10.64 2.15 7.85
CA THR A 42 -10.32 1.32 9.02
C THR A 42 -11.56 0.61 9.58
N PRO A 43 -12.68 1.30 9.86
CA PRO A 43 -13.88 0.60 10.35
C PRO A 43 -14.49 -0.33 9.30
N LEU A 44 -14.45 0.03 8.02
CA LEU A 44 -14.97 -0.81 6.95
C LEU A 44 -14.17 -2.11 6.81
N LEU A 45 -12.85 -2.03 6.84
CA LEU A 45 -11.98 -3.20 6.77
C LEU A 45 -12.09 -4.07 8.03
N THR A 46 -12.26 -3.47 9.20
CA THR A 46 -12.50 -4.20 10.45
C THR A 46 -13.75 -5.06 10.34
N VAL A 47 -14.84 -4.52 9.83
CA VAL A 47 -16.08 -5.28 9.61
C VAL A 47 -15.90 -6.36 8.55
N LYS A 48 -15.27 -6.02 7.42
CA LYS A 48 -15.07 -6.93 6.28
C LYS A 48 -14.19 -8.12 6.61
N THR A 49 -13.13 -7.91 7.38
CA THR A 49 -12.15 -8.96 7.71
C THR A 49 -12.51 -9.73 8.99
N GLY A 50 -13.36 -9.18 9.83
CA GLY A 50 -13.63 -9.72 11.16
C GLY A 50 -12.48 -9.54 12.16
N GLN A 51 -11.48 -8.74 11.82
CA GLN A 51 -10.31 -8.43 12.64
C GLN A 51 -10.22 -6.92 12.85
N GLU A 52 -9.92 -6.49 14.07
CA GLU A 52 -9.66 -5.07 14.32
C GLU A 52 -8.48 -4.61 13.47
N MET A 53 -8.72 -3.60 12.63
CA MET A 53 -7.70 -3.05 11.73
C MET A 53 -7.12 -1.75 12.26
N PHE A 54 -5.85 -1.52 11.94
CA PHE A 54 -5.10 -0.32 12.28
C PHE A 54 -4.43 0.21 11.02
N TYR A 55 -4.43 1.52 10.82
CA TYR A 55 -3.72 2.09 9.68
C TYR A 55 -2.36 2.65 10.07
N HIS A 56 -1.43 2.55 9.14
CA HIS A 56 -0.04 2.97 9.28
C HIS A 56 0.36 3.76 8.04
N ILE A 57 0.74 5.02 8.23
CA ILE A 57 1.23 5.85 7.13
C ILE A 57 2.75 5.77 7.10
N ALA A 58 3.33 5.57 5.91
CA ALA A 58 4.77 5.51 5.72
C ALA A 58 5.42 6.81 6.22
N LYS A 59 6.33 6.69 7.18
CA LYS A 59 7.01 7.85 7.78
C LYS A 59 8.35 8.17 7.12
N HIS A 60 8.96 7.19 6.41
CA HIS A 60 10.28 7.32 5.79
C HIS A 60 11.37 7.77 6.77
N ALA A 61 11.21 7.44 8.06
CA ALA A 61 12.02 7.98 9.15
C ALA A 61 13.49 7.51 9.13
N ARG A 62 13.78 6.41 8.43
CA ARG A 62 15.15 5.87 8.33
C ARG A 62 15.94 6.43 7.15
N ARG A 63 15.33 7.26 6.33
CA ARG A 63 16.04 7.86 5.20
C ARG A 63 16.96 8.97 5.67
N THR A 64 18.18 8.99 5.14
CA THR A 64 19.21 9.96 5.53
C THR A 64 19.75 10.78 4.36
N VAL A 65 19.68 10.28 3.14
CA VAL A 65 20.21 10.93 1.93
C VAL A 65 19.20 10.95 0.79
N ASN A 66 18.73 9.77 0.39
CA ASN A 66 17.89 9.62 -0.80
C ASN A 66 16.41 9.81 -0.47
N PRO A 67 15.70 10.68 -1.23
CA PRO A 67 14.27 10.84 -1.03
C PRO A 67 13.50 9.58 -1.41
N PRO A 68 12.32 9.33 -0.78
CA PRO A 68 11.49 8.18 -1.11
C PRO A 68 10.97 8.27 -2.54
N LYS A 69 10.92 7.11 -3.22
CA LYS A 69 10.40 6.96 -4.59
C LYS A 69 8.89 6.71 -4.63
N ASP A 70 8.32 6.34 -3.49
CA ASP A 70 6.91 6.03 -3.30
C ASP A 70 6.49 6.43 -1.88
N THR A 71 5.20 6.48 -1.65
CA THR A 71 4.64 6.68 -0.31
C THR A 71 3.28 6.00 -0.22
N TRP A 72 2.87 5.59 0.98
CA TRP A 72 1.68 4.76 1.14
C TRP A 72 1.06 4.87 2.52
N ILE A 73 -0.18 4.39 2.61
CA ILE A 73 -0.87 4.01 3.83
C ILE A 73 -1.16 2.51 3.78
N ALA A 74 -1.02 1.82 4.90
CA ALA A 74 -1.29 0.38 5.02
C ALA A 74 -2.25 0.09 6.17
N TRP A 75 -3.04 -0.97 6.02
CA TRP A 75 -3.95 -1.47 7.06
C TRP A 75 -3.63 -2.91 7.38
N SER A 76 -3.47 -3.21 8.66
CA SER A 76 -3.26 -4.56 9.16
C SER A 76 -3.98 -4.78 10.49
N ASP A 77 -4.05 -6.02 10.92
CA ASP A 77 -4.57 -6.39 12.24
C ASP A 77 -3.54 -6.22 13.37
N ASN A 78 -2.36 -5.73 13.06
CA ASN A 78 -1.29 -5.48 14.02
C ASN A 78 -1.15 -3.98 14.29
N LYS A 79 -1.43 -3.57 15.52
CA LYS A 79 -1.32 -2.18 15.97
C LYS A 79 0.08 -1.60 15.83
N ARG A 80 1.13 -2.43 15.91
CA ARG A 80 2.54 -2.00 15.87
C ARG A 80 3.10 -1.82 14.48
N GLY A 81 2.49 -2.43 13.45
CA GLY A 81 2.99 -2.36 12.10
C GLY A 81 2.24 -3.28 11.14
N TYR A 82 2.70 -3.36 9.89
CA TYR A 82 2.03 -4.12 8.84
C TYR A 82 2.95 -5.07 8.08
N LYS A 83 4.26 -4.86 8.13
CA LYS A 83 5.23 -5.57 7.28
C LYS A 83 5.28 -7.07 7.52
N MET A 84 5.05 -7.51 8.76
CA MET A 84 5.16 -8.91 9.14
C MET A 84 3.86 -9.69 8.99
N VAL A 85 2.80 -9.07 8.55
CA VAL A 85 1.46 -9.66 8.39
C VAL A 85 0.85 -9.31 7.05
N PRO A 86 -0.13 -10.11 6.56
CA PRO A 86 -0.93 -9.71 5.41
C PRO A 86 -1.60 -8.37 5.66
N HIS A 87 -1.60 -7.49 4.65
CA HIS A 87 -2.10 -6.14 4.82
C HIS A 87 -2.62 -5.55 3.51
N PHE A 88 -3.40 -4.49 3.63
CA PHE A 88 -3.86 -3.68 2.49
C PHE A 88 -3.00 -2.43 2.40
N GLN A 89 -2.79 -1.93 1.19
CA GLN A 89 -2.09 -0.66 0.96
C GLN A 89 -2.79 0.17 -0.10
N VAL A 90 -2.75 1.49 0.09
CA VAL A 90 -2.98 2.49 -0.95
C VAL A 90 -1.73 3.36 -1.00
N GLY A 91 -1.19 3.57 -2.18
CA GLY A 91 0.03 4.34 -2.30
C GLY A 91 0.23 4.97 -3.68
N LEU A 92 1.25 5.80 -3.73
CA LEU A 92 1.66 6.53 -4.92
C LEU A 92 3.07 6.13 -5.33
N TRP A 93 3.22 5.67 -6.58
CA TRP A 93 4.45 5.74 -7.35
C TRP A 93 4.44 7.04 -8.17
N PRO A 94 5.58 7.49 -8.71
CA PRO A 94 5.57 8.68 -9.59
C PRO A 94 4.64 8.57 -10.78
N THR A 95 4.39 7.36 -11.24
CA THR A 95 3.63 7.07 -12.47
C THR A 95 2.18 6.68 -12.24
N HIS A 96 1.83 6.23 -11.04
CA HIS A 96 0.48 5.69 -10.79
C HIS A 96 0.14 5.56 -9.31
N LEU A 97 -1.16 5.54 -9.04
CA LEU A 97 -1.75 5.10 -7.77
C LEU A 97 -1.79 3.57 -7.75
N PHE A 98 -1.47 2.96 -6.62
CA PHE A 98 -1.68 1.54 -6.42
C PHE A 98 -2.59 1.27 -5.22
N VAL A 99 -3.40 0.22 -5.36
CA VAL A 99 -4.23 -0.33 -4.28
C VAL A 99 -4.03 -1.83 -4.30
N TRP A 100 -3.53 -2.41 -3.23
CA TRP A 100 -3.29 -3.84 -3.19
C TRP A 100 -3.46 -4.47 -1.82
N PHE A 101 -3.66 -5.77 -1.84
CA PHE A 101 -3.45 -6.67 -0.72
C PHE A 101 -2.05 -7.27 -0.87
N ALA A 102 -1.26 -7.25 0.20
CA ALA A 102 0.14 -7.60 0.14
C ALA A 102 0.57 -8.54 1.27
N ILE A 103 1.47 -9.44 0.91
CA ILE A 103 2.26 -10.25 1.85
C ILE A 103 3.69 -10.09 1.39
N ILE A 104 4.44 -9.21 2.05
CA ILE A 104 5.79 -8.86 1.64
C ILE A 104 6.82 -9.83 2.22
N TYR A 105 8.07 -9.73 1.75
CA TYR A 105 9.13 -10.67 2.12
C TYR A 105 9.43 -10.72 3.63
N GLU A 106 9.09 -9.67 4.36
CA GLU A 106 9.30 -9.61 5.82
C GLU A 106 8.29 -10.46 6.61
N ALA A 107 7.20 -10.91 5.98
CA ALA A 107 6.19 -11.70 6.66
C ALA A 107 6.68 -13.14 6.89
N PRO A 108 6.81 -13.61 8.15
CA PRO A 108 7.28 -14.98 8.44
C PRO A 108 6.32 -16.06 7.95
N SER A 109 5.03 -15.74 7.82
CA SER A 109 3.99 -16.65 7.29
C SER A 109 3.92 -16.71 5.76
N LYS A 110 4.77 -15.98 5.03
CA LYS A 110 4.68 -15.88 3.57
C LYS A 110 4.73 -17.23 2.86
N GLY A 111 5.61 -18.13 3.29
CA GLY A 111 5.71 -19.47 2.71
C GLY A 111 4.45 -20.32 2.92
N ILE A 112 3.87 -20.29 4.11
CA ILE A 112 2.63 -21.01 4.44
C ILE A 112 1.45 -20.44 3.63
N LEU A 113 1.35 -19.14 3.53
CA LEU A 113 0.31 -18.46 2.75
C LEU A 113 0.47 -18.72 1.26
N GLY A 114 1.70 -18.74 0.74
CA GLY A 114 2.01 -19.11 -0.63
C GLY A 114 1.56 -20.55 -0.96
N THR A 115 1.79 -21.49 -0.08
CA THR A 115 1.30 -22.87 -0.22
C THR A 115 -0.22 -22.92 -0.29
N LYS A 116 -0.91 -22.22 0.61
CA LYS A 116 -2.38 -22.13 0.60
C LYS A 116 -2.92 -21.48 -0.68
N PHE A 117 -2.26 -20.46 -1.19
CA PHE A 117 -2.62 -19.83 -2.46
C PHE A 117 -2.46 -20.80 -3.62
N LEU A 118 -1.38 -21.56 -3.65
CA LEU A 118 -1.15 -22.56 -4.69
C LEU A 118 -2.22 -23.65 -4.66
N GLU A 119 -2.58 -24.16 -3.49
CA GLU A 119 -3.64 -25.16 -3.31
C GLU A 119 -5.03 -24.65 -3.76
N ASN A 120 -5.24 -23.35 -3.72
CA ASN A 120 -6.52 -22.71 -4.06
C ASN A 120 -6.43 -21.81 -5.32
N VAL A 121 -5.41 -21.98 -6.14
CA VAL A 121 -5.11 -21.06 -7.25
C VAL A 121 -6.27 -20.87 -8.22
N GLN A 122 -7.00 -21.94 -8.56
CA GLN A 122 -8.13 -21.86 -9.49
C GLN A 122 -9.28 -21.05 -8.91
N LYS A 123 -9.58 -21.26 -7.63
CA LYS A 123 -10.61 -20.50 -6.92
C LYS A 123 -10.25 -19.02 -6.82
N ILE A 124 -8.99 -18.72 -6.48
CA ILE A 124 -8.49 -17.35 -6.38
C ILE A 124 -8.58 -16.64 -7.73
N LYS A 125 -8.15 -17.30 -8.81
CA LYS A 125 -8.25 -16.76 -10.18
C LYS A 125 -9.68 -16.43 -10.59
N GLN A 126 -10.66 -17.25 -10.19
CA GLN A 126 -12.07 -17.00 -10.47
C GLN A 126 -12.65 -15.85 -9.63
N MET A 127 -12.14 -15.63 -8.43
CA MET A 127 -12.63 -14.59 -7.52
C MET A 127 -12.04 -13.21 -7.80
N ILE A 128 -10.81 -13.15 -8.32
CA ILE A 128 -10.13 -11.89 -8.61
C ILE A 128 -10.56 -11.39 -9.99
N PRO A 129 -11.05 -10.14 -10.11
CA PRO A 129 -11.41 -9.56 -11.39
C PRO A 129 -10.24 -9.57 -12.39
N GLU A 130 -10.56 -9.69 -13.68
CA GLU A 130 -9.55 -9.79 -14.75
C GLU A 130 -8.69 -8.55 -14.93
N ASP A 131 -9.19 -7.41 -14.52
CA ASP A 131 -8.47 -6.11 -14.58
C ASP A 131 -7.49 -5.91 -13.42
N PHE A 132 -7.48 -6.82 -12.45
CA PHE A 132 -6.47 -6.80 -11.38
C PHE A 132 -5.13 -7.27 -11.92
N VAL A 133 -4.07 -6.84 -11.23
CA VAL A 133 -2.68 -7.18 -11.59
C VAL A 133 -1.97 -7.80 -10.40
N TRP A 134 -0.90 -8.52 -10.68
CA TRP A 134 -0.03 -9.13 -9.67
C TRP A 134 1.27 -8.36 -9.57
N SER A 135 1.77 -8.17 -8.36
CA SER A 135 3.12 -7.67 -8.09
C SER A 135 3.92 -8.76 -7.39
N PHE A 136 5.08 -9.08 -7.92
CA PHE A 136 6.00 -10.06 -7.31
C PHE A 136 7.05 -9.41 -6.41
N ASP A 137 7.18 -8.09 -6.52
CA ASP A 137 8.14 -7.32 -5.73
C ASP A 137 7.54 -5.94 -5.43
N HIS A 138 7.10 -5.75 -4.17
CA HIS A 138 6.47 -4.50 -3.73
C HIS A 138 7.42 -3.29 -3.77
N THR A 139 8.73 -3.51 -3.88
CA THR A 139 9.73 -2.44 -3.97
C THR A 139 9.87 -1.86 -5.38
N LYS A 140 9.15 -2.44 -6.35
CA LYS A 140 9.18 -2.06 -7.77
C LYS A 140 7.79 -1.70 -8.27
N PRO A 141 7.67 -0.79 -9.25
CA PRO A 141 6.38 -0.38 -9.80
C PRO A 141 5.76 -1.37 -10.80
N GLU A 142 6.52 -2.38 -11.25
CA GLU A 142 6.07 -3.33 -12.26
C GLU A 142 4.96 -4.23 -11.74
N SER A 143 4.02 -4.53 -12.62
CA SER A 143 2.91 -5.43 -12.37
C SER A 143 2.66 -6.36 -13.55
N TYR A 144 1.95 -7.45 -13.30
CA TYR A 144 1.68 -8.49 -14.28
C TYR A 144 0.18 -8.74 -14.38
N PRO A 145 -0.38 -8.89 -15.59
CA PRO A 145 -1.82 -9.08 -15.74
C PRO A 145 -2.32 -10.40 -15.14
N ASN A 146 -3.57 -10.39 -14.68
CA ASN A 146 -4.25 -11.58 -14.13
C ASN A 146 -4.71 -12.56 -15.23
N ARG A 147 -4.26 -12.34 -16.45
CA ARG A 147 -4.55 -13.25 -17.59
C ARG A 147 -3.42 -14.26 -17.73
N VAL A 148 -3.79 -15.51 -17.80
CA VAL A 148 -2.89 -16.60 -18.13
C VAL A 148 -3.43 -17.30 -19.37
#